data_403e2f1bc6a47188a29046febca3703b
#
_entry.id   403e2f1bc6a47188a29046febca3703b
#
_cell.length_a   1.000
_cell.length_b   1.000
_cell.length_c   1.000
_cell.angle_alpha   90.00
_cell.angle_beta   90.00
_cell.angle_gamma   90.00
#
_symmetry.space_group_name_H-M   'P 1'
#
loop_
_entity.id
_entity.type
_entity.pdbx_description
1 polymer ?
#
loop_
_entity_poly.entity_id
_entity_poly.type
_entity_poly.pdbx_seq_one_letter_code
_entity_poly.pdbx_strand_id
1 'polypeptide(L)'
;MLIDEDMSASDIHLVQDLLPEYYNGYTLGPMLEEIPFDEEFEIDMALGKGFIVTEKPFNTKTKQKNYNGTHSQRFGTSYEDENAFAERYRCQCGHLIGKIYEGEICKECHTKVQFVDTDLKMFAWYHIENGYKIIQPAMYKKLEALIGKNYLPDILDFKSEMNIDGYYKPPEVHSKNPFYGIGMLAFRDRLDEILKYFYKKKKSRKDLYENIIENKDKIFTSSIPIYSSVLRQVFLTDEDYAYTNIDKKYNSLLANINMLNREKTLDVLSIKAINLNLFKAQKKLMDVYGFIFKLINQKEGLIRENILGGRFNFSARNVIVPDSSLRAHHIRLPYLTFLELYRPEIINLIMEMDGVTLTQANNIWAKARMKFSRKVYEIMNYILKNTKHGVWVLVNRNPTINYGSIVCCKVKSIKSNYDDLTMCLSCQILEGLNADFDGDTLNIVSLKSNEFKKKFKQIFNPRNTMFVSKNTGYCQGMLIKDQMIGLVNFCRC
;
A
#
# COMPACT_ATOMS: atom_id res chain seq x y z
N MET A 1 -33.31 21.22 -18.96
CA MET A 1 -32.74 19.91 -18.62
C MET A 1 -32.73 19.13 -19.95
N LEU A 2 -31.61 19.14 -20.65
CA LEU A 2 -31.45 18.40 -21.92
C LEU A 2 -30.91 17.02 -21.52
N ILE A 3 -31.82 16.08 -21.41
CA ILE A 3 -31.49 14.66 -21.27
C ILE A 3 -30.85 14.23 -22.57
N ASP A 4 -29.71 13.61 -22.54
CA ASP A 4 -29.05 13.04 -23.72
C ASP A 4 -29.99 11.94 -24.24
N GLU A 5 -30.29 11.90 -25.55
CA GLU A 5 -31.19 10.93 -26.18
C GLU A 5 -30.78 9.45 -25.92
N ASP A 6 -29.55 9.23 -25.42
CA ASP A 6 -28.99 7.92 -25.10
C ASP A 6 -29.11 7.50 -23.61
N MET A 7 -29.72 8.33 -22.74
CA MET A 7 -29.89 8.01 -21.30
C MET A 7 -31.36 7.90 -20.95
N SER A 8 -31.78 6.70 -20.54
CA SER A 8 -33.12 6.47 -20.02
C SER A 8 -33.25 6.89 -18.53
N ALA A 9 -34.45 7.18 -18.08
CA ALA A 9 -34.72 7.50 -16.65
C ALA A 9 -34.27 6.38 -15.70
N SER A 10 -34.22 5.14 -16.19
CA SER A 10 -33.68 3.98 -15.46
C SER A 10 -32.17 4.06 -15.23
N ASP A 11 -31.41 4.77 -16.10
CA ASP A 11 -29.96 4.90 -15.93
C ASP A 11 -29.60 5.86 -14.78
N ILE A 12 -30.48 6.78 -14.42
CA ILE A 12 -30.33 7.69 -13.27
C ILE A 12 -30.56 6.93 -11.94
N HIS A 13 -31.49 6.00 -11.92
CA HIS A 13 -31.71 5.11 -10.77
C HIS A 13 -30.55 4.14 -10.57
N LEU A 14 -29.94 3.62 -11.64
CA LEU A 14 -28.77 2.73 -11.56
C LEU A 14 -27.57 3.39 -10.87
N VAL A 15 -27.39 4.70 -10.99
CA VAL A 15 -26.34 5.44 -10.25
C VAL A 15 -26.66 5.57 -8.77
N GLN A 16 -27.95 5.63 -8.40
CA GLN A 16 -28.38 5.64 -7.01
C GLN A 16 -28.30 4.25 -6.37
N ASP A 17 -28.53 3.20 -7.14
CA ASP A 17 -28.48 1.81 -6.66
C ASP A 17 -27.06 1.23 -6.61
N LEU A 18 -26.15 1.66 -7.48
CA LEU A 18 -24.74 1.23 -7.46
C LEU A 18 -23.94 1.77 -6.27
N LEU A 19 -24.31 2.90 -5.71
CA LEU A 19 -23.60 3.50 -4.57
C LEU A 19 -23.91 2.85 -3.22
N PRO A 20 -25.16 2.42 -2.92
CA PRO A 20 -25.46 1.67 -1.71
C PRO A 20 -24.80 0.28 -1.67
N GLU A 21 -24.68 -0.42 -2.79
CA GLU A 21 -24.00 -1.73 -2.84
C GLU A 21 -22.49 -1.60 -2.60
N TYR A 22 -21.86 -0.53 -3.08
CA TYR A 22 -20.45 -0.22 -2.76
C TYR A 22 -20.26 0.25 -1.31
N TYR A 23 -21.30 0.80 -0.67
CA TYR A 23 -21.26 1.26 0.72
C TYR A 23 -21.74 0.22 1.75
N ASN A 24 -22.37 -0.87 1.30
CA ASN A 24 -22.85 -1.96 2.17
C ASN A 24 -21.75 -2.92 2.63
N GLY A 25 -20.57 -2.39 2.93
CA GLY A 25 -19.53 -3.11 3.66
C GLY A 25 -18.64 -4.03 2.82
N TYR A 26 -18.88 -4.20 1.55
CA TYR A 26 -17.97 -4.91 0.66
C TYR A 26 -16.93 -3.95 0.09
N THR A 27 -15.84 -3.78 0.80
CA THR A 27 -14.66 -3.10 0.26
C THR A 27 -14.03 -4.00 -0.80
N LEU A 28 -14.14 -3.63 -2.06
CA LEU A 28 -13.39 -4.23 -3.17
C LEU A 28 -11.91 -3.78 -3.20
N GLY A 29 -11.34 -3.51 -2.05
CA GLY A 29 -9.96 -3.12 -1.89
C GLY A 29 -9.15 -4.18 -1.13
N PRO A 30 -7.81 -4.11 -1.14
CA PRO A 30 -6.98 -4.95 -0.31
C PRO A 30 -7.35 -4.73 1.16
N MET A 31 -7.83 -5.76 1.82
CA MET A 31 -8.06 -5.74 3.26
C MET A 31 -6.81 -6.24 3.97
N LEU A 32 -6.47 -5.62 5.10
CA LEU A 32 -5.46 -6.15 6.00
C LEU A 32 -6.14 -7.16 6.93
N GLU A 33 -5.76 -8.41 6.78
CA GLU A 33 -6.19 -9.48 7.65
C GLU A 33 -5.19 -9.68 8.80
N GLU A 34 -5.71 -10.02 9.98
CA GLU A 34 -4.89 -10.32 11.15
C GLU A 34 -4.47 -11.78 11.10
N ILE A 35 -3.20 -12.01 10.77
CA ILE A 35 -2.63 -13.35 10.69
C ILE A 35 -2.22 -13.80 12.10
N PRO A 36 -2.64 -14.99 12.58
CA PRO A 36 -2.18 -15.57 13.83
C PRO A 36 -0.73 -16.05 13.69
N PHE A 37 0.22 -15.35 14.29
CA PHE A 37 1.65 -15.62 14.12
C PHE A 37 2.08 -17.01 14.58
N ASP A 38 1.47 -17.54 15.63
CA ASP A 38 1.82 -18.86 16.15
C ASP A 38 1.38 -19.98 15.17
N GLU A 39 0.21 -19.85 14.53
CA GLU A 39 -0.29 -20.82 13.53
C GLU A 39 0.57 -20.78 12.26
N GLU A 40 0.89 -19.59 11.75
CA GLU A 40 1.77 -19.44 10.58
C GLU A 40 3.18 -19.98 10.85
N PHE A 41 3.69 -19.79 12.07
CA PHE A 41 4.96 -20.38 12.49
C PHE A 41 4.91 -21.90 12.42
N GLU A 42 3.86 -22.54 12.94
CA GLU A 42 3.69 -24.00 12.90
C GLU A 42 3.59 -24.52 11.46
N ILE A 43 2.84 -23.81 10.60
CA ILE A 43 2.73 -24.15 9.17
C ILE A 43 4.08 -24.06 8.48
N ASP A 44 4.83 -22.97 8.65
CA ASP A 44 6.13 -22.76 8.04
C ASP A 44 7.14 -23.82 8.49
N MET A 45 7.14 -24.15 9.78
CA MET A 45 8.02 -25.19 10.31
C MET A 45 7.65 -26.57 9.80
N ALA A 46 6.36 -26.91 9.72
CA ALA A 46 5.88 -28.18 9.18
C ALA A 46 6.20 -28.35 7.68
N LEU A 47 6.12 -27.27 6.90
CA LEU A 47 6.46 -27.26 5.47
C LEU A 47 7.98 -27.20 5.20
N GLY A 48 8.81 -27.00 6.23
CA GLY A 48 10.26 -26.80 6.09
C GLY A 48 10.63 -25.49 5.38
N LYS A 49 9.72 -24.53 5.32
CA LYS A 49 9.91 -23.22 4.69
C LYS A 49 10.35 -22.13 5.66
N GLY A 50 10.31 -22.39 6.95
CA GLY A 50 10.72 -21.48 7.99
C GLY A 50 11.95 -21.99 8.78
N PHE A 51 12.57 -21.10 9.56
CA PHE A 51 13.60 -21.46 10.53
C PHE A 51 13.64 -20.49 11.70
N ILE A 52 14.14 -20.98 12.84
CA ILE A 52 14.25 -20.17 14.05
C ILE A 52 15.60 -19.45 14.06
N VAL A 53 15.56 -18.14 14.31
CA VAL A 53 16.75 -17.30 14.48
C VAL A 53 17.12 -17.23 15.95
N THR A 54 18.34 -17.67 16.26
CA THR A 54 18.89 -17.67 17.62
C THR A 54 20.21 -16.93 17.73
N GLU A 55 20.86 -16.66 16.59
CA GLU A 55 22.19 -16.11 16.51
C GLU A 55 22.19 -14.69 15.94
N LYS A 56 23.28 -13.97 16.23
CA LYS A 56 23.56 -12.69 15.57
C LYS A 56 23.68 -12.89 14.04
N PRO A 57 23.46 -11.85 13.24
CA PRO A 57 23.48 -11.98 11.77
C PRO A 57 24.82 -12.51 11.23
N PHE A 58 25.94 -12.03 11.80
CA PHE A 58 27.29 -12.39 11.38
C PHE A 58 28.16 -12.79 12.56
N ASN A 59 29.09 -13.68 12.28
CA ASN A 59 30.14 -14.05 13.23
C ASN A 59 31.14 -12.89 13.34
N THR A 60 31.43 -12.44 14.56
CA THR A 60 32.31 -11.31 14.83
C THR A 60 33.77 -11.56 14.43
N LYS A 61 34.21 -12.82 14.43
CA LYS A 61 35.61 -13.20 14.09
C LYS A 61 35.79 -13.49 12.61
N THR A 62 34.91 -14.32 12.04
CA THR A 62 35.03 -14.77 10.64
C THR A 62 34.35 -13.86 9.64
N LYS A 63 33.52 -12.90 10.10
CA LYS A 63 32.69 -12.03 9.26
C LYS A 63 31.73 -12.80 8.34
N GLN A 64 31.52 -14.10 8.55
CA GLN A 64 30.58 -14.91 7.78
C GLN A 64 29.16 -14.82 8.34
N LYS A 65 28.17 -15.03 7.48
CA LYS A 65 26.76 -15.11 7.87
C LYS A 65 26.54 -16.32 8.78
N ASN A 66 25.93 -16.09 9.95
CA ASN A 66 25.60 -17.20 10.85
C ASN A 66 24.43 -18.01 10.30
N TYR A 67 24.48 -19.33 10.47
CA TYR A 67 23.49 -20.26 9.93
C TYR A 67 22.06 -20.00 10.48
N ASN A 68 21.94 -19.71 11.80
CA ASN A 68 20.69 -19.36 12.45
C ASN A 68 20.60 -17.85 12.73
N GLY A 69 21.27 -17.03 11.92
CA GLY A 69 21.22 -15.56 12.00
C GLY A 69 20.13 -14.94 11.13
N THR A 70 19.83 -13.67 11.38
CA THR A 70 18.83 -12.90 10.60
C THR A 70 19.22 -12.68 9.14
N HIS A 71 20.47 -12.94 8.76
CA HIS A 71 20.98 -12.89 7.38
C HIS A 71 21.47 -14.24 6.91
N SER A 72 20.91 -15.30 7.44
CA SER A 72 21.28 -16.68 7.06
C SER A 72 21.12 -16.92 5.57
N GLN A 73 22.04 -17.73 5.02
CA GLN A 73 21.95 -18.22 3.64
C GLN A 73 20.68 -19.06 3.37
N ARG A 74 19.96 -19.48 4.43
CA ARG A 74 18.67 -20.19 4.30
C ARG A 74 17.60 -19.38 3.59
N PHE A 75 17.66 -18.06 3.63
CA PHE A 75 16.76 -17.18 2.87
C PHE A 75 16.97 -17.18 1.35
N GLY A 76 18.05 -17.77 0.86
CA GLY A 76 18.47 -17.62 -0.52
C GLY A 76 19.53 -16.53 -0.69
N THR A 77 20.02 -16.37 -1.89
CA THR A 77 21.10 -15.45 -2.24
C THR A 77 20.55 -14.33 -3.10
N SER A 78 20.86 -13.08 -2.74
CA SER A 78 20.48 -11.91 -3.55
C SER A 78 21.23 -11.86 -4.88
N TYR A 79 20.59 -11.37 -5.92
CA TYR A 79 21.24 -11.15 -7.23
C TYR A 79 22.38 -10.11 -7.19
N GLU A 80 22.40 -9.28 -6.17
CA GLU A 80 23.36 -8.19 -5.99
C GLU A 80 24.64 -8.64 -5.24
N ASP A 81 24.64 -9.85 -4.67
CA ASP A 81 25.83 -10.42 -4.04
C ASP A 81 26.87 -10.77 -5.13
N GLU A 82 28.14 -10.37 -4.95
CA GLU A 82 29.22 -10.64 -5.91
C GLU A 82 29.36 -12.13 -6.29
N ASN A 83 29.08 -13.02 -5.34
CA ASN A 83 29.14 -14.47 -5.49
C ASN A 83 27.75 -15.12 -5.65
N ALA A 84 26.72 -14.36 -5.98
CA ALA A 84 25.32 -14.83 -6.02
C ALA A 84 25.15 -16.11 -6.83
N PHE A 85 25.82 -16.22 -7.99
CA PHE A 85 25.72 -17.40 -8.84
C PHE A 85 26.33 -18.64 -8.19
N ALA A 86 27.47 -18.52 -7.56
CA ALA A 86 28.14 -19.64 -6.88
C ALA A 86 27.37 -20.07 -5.63
N GLU A 87 26.89 -19.11 -4.84
CA GLU A 87 26.15 -19.36 -3.60
C GLU A 87 24.77 -19.98 -3.81
N ARG A 88 24.21 -19.93 -5.01
CA ARG A 88 22.93 -20.57 -5.33
C ARG A 88 23.01 -22.08 -5.42
N TYR A 89 24.20 -22.63 -5.73
CA TYR A 89 24.44 -24.07 -5.70
C TYR A 89 24.98 -24.45 -4.33
N ARG A 90 24.13 -25.03 -3.48
CA ARG A 90 24.54 -25.35 -2.10
C ARG A 90 23.73 -26.49 -1.48
N CYS A 91 24.30 -27.10 -0.46
CA CYS A 91 23.56 -27.96 0.46
C CYS A 91 22.79 -27.11 1.49
N GLN A 92 21.88 -27.74 2.22
CA GLN A 92 21.02 -27.06 3.20
C GLN A 92 21.80 -26.34 4.33
N CYS A 93 22.89 -26.94 4.80
CA CYS A 93 23.70 -26.36 5.87
C CYS A 93 24.71 -25.30 5.37
N GLY A 94 24.89 -25.17 4.07
CA GLY A 94 25.85 -24.23 3.50
C GLY A 94 27.31 -24.67 3.59
N HIS A 95 27.60 -25.93 3.96
CA HIS A 95 28.97 -26.44 4.02
C HIS A 95 29.59 -26.61 2.60
N LEU A 96 28.79 -27.15 1.67
CA LEU A 96 29.15 -27.23 0.26
C LEU A 96 28.45 -26.10 -0.50
N ILE A 97 29.24 -25.19 -1.07
CA ILE A 97 28.75 -24.04 -1.84
C ILE A 97 29.51 -23.96 -3.17
N GLY A 98 28.79 -23.81 -4.25
CA GLY A 98 29.31 -23.63 -5.59
C GLY A 98 28.83 -24.69 -6.57
N LYS A 99 28.75 -24.32 -7.84
CA LYS A 99 28.29 -25.19 -8.92
C LYS A 99 29.18 -26.44 -9.10
N ILE A 100 30.43 -26.38 -8.66
CA ILE A 100 31.37 -27.49 -8.71
C ILE A 100 30.88 -28.71 -7.89
N TYR A 101 30.10 -28.46 -6.88
CA TYR A 101 29.55 -29.50 -6.01
C TYR A 101 28.13 -29.93 -6.40
N GLU A 102 27.60 -29.47 -7.53
CA GLU A 102 26.25 -29.81 -7.98
C GLU A 102 26.06 -31.32 -8.06
N GLY A 103 25.07 -31.80 -7.34
CA GLY A 103 24.77 -33.23 -7.27
C GLY A 103 25.45 -33.99 -6.13
N GLU A 104 26.44 -33.43 -5.44
CA GLU A 104 27.09 -34.03 -4.27
C GLU A 104 26.19 -34.01 -3.04
N ILE A 105 26.34 -35.03 -2.19
CA ILE A 105 25.63 -35.13 -0.91
C ILE A 105 26.55 -34.64 0.21
N CYS A 106 26.12 -33.60 0.91
CA CYS A 106 26.85 -33.04 2.03
C CYS A 106 26.97 -34.06 3.18
N LYS A 107 28.17 -34.21 3.73
CA LYS A 107 28.44 -35.14 4.84
C LYS A 107 27.86 -34.66 6.17
N GLU A 108 27.64 -33.35 6.33
CA GLU A 108 27.13 -32.73 7.56
C GLU A 108 25.60 -32.78 7.65
N CYS A 109 24.90 -32.39 6.57
CA CYS A 109 23.45 -32.30 6.58
C CYS A 109 22.74 -33.32 5.70
N HIS A 110 23.50 -34.21 5.03
CA HIS A 110 23.01 -35.28 4.13
C HIS A 110 22.08 -34.80 3.01
N THR A 111 22.09 -33.50 2.70
CA THR A 111 21.32 -32.95 1.59
C THR A 111 22.15 -32.81 0.32
N LYS A 112 21.51 -33.02 -0.83
CA LYS A 112 22.13 -32.88 -2.15
C LYS A 112 22.34 -31.40 -2.48
N VAL A 113 23.51 -31.06 -3.01
CA VAL A 113 23.77 -29.71 -3.53
C VAL A 113 22.97 -29.51 -4.81
N GLN A 114 22.12 -28.52 -4.79
CA GLN A 114 21.26 -28.14 -5.91
C GLN A 114 21.12 -26.64 -5.99
N PHE A 115 20.61 -26.15 -7.13
CA PHE A 115 20.29 -24.73 -7.28
C PHE A 115 19.18 -24.31 -6.31
N VAL A 116 19.45 -23.28 -5.50
CA VAL A 116 18.49 -22.70 -4.56
C VAL A 116 18.17 -21.28 -5.01
N ASP A 117 16.97 -21.08 -5.49
CA ASP A 117 16.49 -19.75 -5.84
C ASP A 117 16.08 -18.96 -4.60
N THR A 118 16.05 -17.64 -4.73
CA THR A 118 15.62 -16.74 -3.66
C THR A 118 14.11 -16.77 -3.49
N ASP A 119 13.64 -17.16 -2.33
CA ASP A 119 12.24 -17.08 -1.97
C ASP A 119 11.95 -15.83 -1.13
N LEU A 120 11.31 -14.83 -1.75
CA LEU A 120 10.89 -13.60 -1.08
C LEU A 120 9.78 -13.83 -0.06
N LYS A 121 9.08 -14.97 -0.16
CA LYS A 121 7.99 -15.34 0.76
C LYS A 121 8.48 -16.14 1.96
N MET A 122 9.75 -16.52 1.98
CA MET A 122 10.33 -17.24 3.10
C MET A 122 10.49 -16.31 4.30
N PHE A 123 9.94 -16.73 5.44
CA PHE A 123 10.11 -16.06 6.71
C PHE A 123 11.09 -16.83 7.60
N ALA A 124 11.85 -16.12 8.40
CA ALA A 124 12.46 -16.67 9.61
C ALA A 124 11.66 -16.24 10.82
N TRP A 125 11.89 -16.88 11.94
CA TRP A 125 11.09 -16.69 13.14
C TRP A 125 11.95 -16.48 14.38
N TYR A 126 11.60 -15.51 15.20
CA TYR A 126 11.97 -15.54 16.60
C TYR A 126 10.91 -16.33 17.35
N HIS A 127 11.32 -17.25 18.19
CA HIS A 127 10.41 -18.02 19.02
C HIS A 127 10.77 -17.85 20.50
N ILE A 128 9.77 -17.48 21.31
CA ILE A 128 9.89 -17.34 22.75
C ILE A 128 9.49 -18.67 23.36
N GLU A 129 10.45 -19.31 24.02
CA GLU A 129 10.25 -20.57 24.72
C GLU A 129 9.61 -20.36 26.11
N ASN A 130 9.49 -21.42 26.91
CA ASN A 130 9.02 -21.38 28.30
C ASN A 130 7.57 -20.93 28.49
N GLY A 131 6.74 -20.91 27.43
CA GLY A 131 5.32 -20.53 27.52
C GLY A 131 5.07 -19.04 27.68
N TYR A 132 6.11 -18.22 27.62
CA TYR A 132 5.96 -16.77 27.62
C TYR A 132 5.43 -16.28 26.28
N LYS A 133 4.55 -15.28 26.34
CA LYS A 133 3.95 -14.66 25.15
C LYS A 133 3.98 -13.14 25.25
N ILE A 134 4.09 -12.49 24.12
CA ILE A 134 3.96 -11.04 23.98
C ILE A 134 2.72 -10.71 23.13
N ILE A 135 2.32 -9.45 23.13
CA ILE A 135 1.12 -9.03 22.41
C ILE A 135 1.46 -8.82 20.93
N GLN A 136 0.67 -9.41 20.05
CA GLN A 136 0.79 -9.23 18.60
C GLN A 136 0.61 -7.75 18.23
N PRO A 137 1.42 -7.18 17.32
CA PRO A 137 1.43 -5.73 17.05
C PRO A 137 0.09 -5.14 16.65
N ALA A 138 -0.68 -5.81 15.80
CA ALA A 138 -2.00 -5.35 15.37
C ALA A 138 -2.98 -5.29 16.57
N MET A 139 -2.98 -6.34 17.39
CA MET A 139 -3.81 -6.41 18.60
C MET A 139 -3.35 -5.39 19.65
N TYR A 140 -2.04 -5.15 19.77
CA TYR A 140 -1.52 -4.08 20.64
C TYR A 140 -2.13 -2.71 20.29
N LYS A 141 -2.24 -2.39 19.00
CA LYS A 141 -2.85 -1.14 18.54
C LYS A 141 -4.36 -1.07 18.86
N LYS A 142 -5.08 -2.17 18.75
CA LYS A 142 -6.49 -2.25 19.15
C LYS A 142 -6.66 -2.08 20.65
N LEU A 143 -5.82 -2.76 21.44
CA LEU A 143 -5.78 -2.61 22.90
C LEU A 143 -5.43 -1.17 23.30
N GLU A 144 -4.43 -0.57 22.66
CA GLU A 144 -4.04 0.83 22.87
C GLU A 144 -5.22 1.77 22.55
N ALA A 145 -5.99 1.49 21.50
CA ALA A 145 -7.17 2.27 21.17
C ALA A 145 -8.28 2.13 22.21
N LEU A 146 -8.56 0.92 22.73
CA LEU A 146 -9.59 0.70 23.74
C LEU A 146 -9.18 1.22 25.13
N ILE A 147 -8.03 0.80 25.61
CA ILE A 147 -7.51 1.10 26.96
C ILE A 147 -7.06 2.56 27.03
N GLY A 148 -6.20 2.95 26.13
CA GLY A 148 -5.63 4.28 26.02
C GLY A 148 -4.11 4.23 25.85
N LYS A 149 -3.57 5.15 25.06
CA LYS A 149 -2.17 5.22 24.65
C LYS A 149 -1.19 5.30 25.82
N ASN A 150 -1.58 5.96 26.91
CA ASN A 150 -0.73 6.11 28.10
C ASN A 150 -1.00 4.98 29.11
N TYR A 151 -2.24 4.50 29.20
CA TYR A 151 -2.58 3.48 30.21
C TYR A 151 -2.06 2.09 29.88
N LEU A 152 -2.07 1.67 28.61
CA LEU A 152 -1.59 0.34 28.23
C LEU A 152 -0.11 0.12 28.58
N PRO A 153 0.85 0.99 28.20
CA PRO A 153 2.23 0.84 28.62
C PRO A 153 2.42 0.83 30.14
N ASP A 154 1.64 1.66 30.86
CA ASP A 154 1.71 1.74 32.33
C ASP A 154 1.21 0.46 33.02
N ILE A 155 0.27 -0.27 32.40
CA ILE A 155 -0.21 -1.57 32.88
C ILE A 155 0.85 -2.65 32.65
N LEU A 156 1.47 -2.64 31.46
CA LEU A 156 2.43 -3.66 31.04
C LEU A 156 3.81 -3.53 31.69
N ASP A 157 4.19 -2.31 32.12
CA ASP A 157 5.45 -2.04 32.81
C ASP A 157 5.34 -2.46 34.28
N PHE A 158 6.08 -3.50 34.66
CA PHE A 158 6.03 -4.04 36.00
C PHE A 158 6.69 -3.10 37.04
N LYS A 159 5.87 -2.48 37.87
CA LYS A 159 6.29 -1.54 38.92
C LYS A 159 5.88 -1.97 40.33
N SER A 160 5.21 -3.10 40.45
CA SER A 160 4.74 -3.58 41.74
C SER A 160 5.90 -4.05 42.59
N GLU A 161 5.91 -3.66 43.85
CA GLU A 161 6.81 -4.23 44.86
C GLU A 161 6.15 -5.47 45.48
N MET A 162 6.95 -6.51 45.76
CA MET A 162 6.47 -7.72 46.37
C MET A 162 6.30 -7.45 47.89
N ASN A 163 5.06 -7.59 48.40
CA ASN A 163 4.85 -7.58 49.82
C ASN A 163 5.44 -8.86 50.46
N ILE A 164 5.75 -8.78 51.75
CA ILE A 164 6.28 -9.89 52.55
C ILE A 164 5.37 -11.13 52.48
N ASP A 165 4.08 -10.95 52.19
CA ASP A 165 3.07 -12.01 52.06
C ASP A 165 2.92 -12.56 50.63
N GLY A 166 3.78 -12.19 49.67
CA GLY A 166 3.72 -12.68 48.30
C GLY A 166 2.68 -12.01 47.40
N TYR A 167 1.98 -11.01 47.87
CA TYR A 167 1.01 -10.25 47.07
C TYR A 167 1.62 -8.97 46.49
N TYR A 168 1.29 -8.65 45.23
CA TYR A 168 1.71 -7.41 44.61
C TYR A 168 0.76 -6.27 44.99
N LYS A 169 1.27 -5.25 45.65
CA LYS A 169 0.53 -4.04 45.96
C LYS A 169 0.74 -3.01 44.83
N PRO A 170 -0.27 -2.60 44.09
CA PRO A 170 -0.12 -1.53 43.12
C PRO A 170 0.31 -0.24 43.81
N PRO A 171 1.23 0.55 43.23
CA PRO A 171 1.59 1.85 43.79
C PRO A 171 0.38 2.74 43.98
N GLU A 172 0.24 3.40 45.10
CA GLU A 172 -0.93 4.22 45.49
C GLU A 172 -1.24 5.42 44.58
N VAL A 173 -0.34 5.74 43.64
CA VAL A 173 -0.30 7.00 42.90
C VAL A 173 -1.30 7.10 41.77
N HIS A 174 -1.97 6.01 41.31
CA HIS A 174 -2.83 6.04 40.13
C HIS A 174 -4.27 5.63 40.38
N SER A 175 -5.05 6.46 41.08
CA SER A 175 -6.49 6.25 41.34
C SER A 175 -7.37 6.06 40.09
N LYS A 176 -6.89 6.45 38.89
CA LYS A 176 -7.61 6.33 37.61
C LYS A 176 -7.31 5.03 36.85
N ASN A 177 -6.24 4.30 37.20
CA ASN A 177 -5.83 3.05 36.57
C ASN A 177 -5.55 1.97 37.62
N PRO A 178 -6.55 1.16 37.99
CA PRO A 178 -6.39 0.15 39.04
C PRO A 178 -5.44 -0.99 38.66
N PHE A 179 -5.06 -1.09 37.40
CA PHE A 179 -4.14 -2.11 36.87
C PHE A 179 -2.72 -1.57 36.65
N TYR A 180 -2.39 -0.41 37.20
CA TYR A 180 -1.07 0.18 37.03
C TYR A 180 0.05 -0.74 37.55
N GLY A 181 1.06 -0.98 36.71
CA GLY A 181 2.28 -1.69 37.11
C GLY A 181 2.15 -3.19 37.38
N ILE A 182 1.06 -3.84 36.91
CA ILE A 182 0.87 -5.29 37.15
C ILE A 182 1.81 -6.15 36.29
N GLY A 183 2.30 -5.62 35.15
CA GLY A 183 3.22 -6.32 34.24
C GLY A 183 2.53 -7.23 33.23
N MET A 184 3.34 -7.76 32.30
CA MET A 184 2.87 -8.55 31.16
C MET A 184 2.19 -9.87 31.56
N LEU A 185 2.71 -10.57 32.54
CA LEU A 185 2.15 -11.86 32.98
C LEU A 185 0.76 -11.68 33.58
N ALA A 186 0.62 -10.78 34.56
CA ALA A 186 -0.66 -10.51 35.20
C ALA A 186 -1.66 -9.84 34.24
N PHE A 187 -1.18 -9.07 33.25
CA PHE A 187 -2.02 -8.54 32.18
C PHE A 187 -2.69 -9.66 31.38
N ARG A 188 -1.92 -10.69 31.00
CA ARG A 188 -2.45 -11.86 30.26
C ARG A 188 -3.53 -12.58 31.08
N ASP A 189 -3.25 -12.85 32.35
CA ASP A 189 -4.17 -13.61 33.23
C ASP A 189 -5.46 -12.84 33.53
N ARG A 190 -5.40 -11.51 33.62
CA ARG A 190 -6.52 -10.62 33.95
C ARG A 190 -7.08 -9.87 32.75
N LEU A 191 -6.81 -10.33 31.53
CA LEU A 191 -7.18 -9.62 30.30
C LEU A 191 -8.69 -9.28 30.24
N ASP A 192 -9.56 -10.25 30.53
CA ASP A 192 -11.02 -10.07 30.45
C ASP A 192 -11.53 -9.01 31.44
N GLU A 193 -10.96 -8.98 32.62
CA GLU A 193 -11.29 -8.00 33.66
C GLU A 193 -10.90 -6.60 33.21
N ILE A 194 -9.68 -6.47 32.66
CA ILE A 194 -9.14 -5.19 32.16
C ILE A 194 -9.98 -4.66 30.98
N LEU A 195 -10.28 -5.52 30.01
CA LEU A 195 -11.09 -5.14 28.85
C LEU A 195 -12.49 -4.68 29.26
N LYS A 196 -13.16 -5.42 30.14
CA LYS A 196 -14.49 -5.06 30.67
C LYS A 196 -14.45 -3.73 31.42
N TYR A 197 -13.40 -3.48 32.23
CA TYR A 197 -13.26 -2.23 32.97
C TYR A 197 -13.15 -1.02 32.03
N PHE A 198 -12.28 -1.08 31.02
CA PHE A 198 -12.09 0.04 30.11
C PHE A 198 -13.26 0.21 29.13
N TYR A 199 -13.93 -0.88 28.71
CA TYR A 199 -15.13 -0.82 27.92
C TYR A 199 -16.28 -0.11 28.66
N LYS A 200 -16.48 -0.41 29.95
CA LYS A 200 -17.50 0.29 30.76
C LYS A 200 -17.30 1.80 30.77
N LYS A 201 -16.06 2.27 30.69
CA LYS A 201 -15.72 3.70 30.62
C LYS A 201 -15.87 4.31 29.23
N LYS A 202 -15.83 3.49 28.17
CA LYS A 202 -15.84 3.94 26.77
C LYS A 202 -16.85 3.15 25.94
N LYS A 203 -18.13 3.17 26.33
CA LYS A 203 -19.22 2.43 25.68
C LYS A 203 -19.39 2.73 24.18
N SER A 204 -18.95 3.91 23.72
CA SER A 204 -18.95 4.31 22.30
C SER A 204 -18.04 3.46 21.41
N ARG A 205 -17.16 2.64 21.99
CA ARG A 205 -16.21 1.76 21.27
C ARG A 205 -16.67 0.31 21.29
N LYS A 206 -17.96 0.06 21.16
CA LYS A 206 -18.56 -1.27 21.19
C LYS A 206 -17.96 -2.18 20.12
N ASP A 207 -17.93 -1.74 18.87
CA ASP A 207 -17.44 -2.53 17.74
C ASP A 207 -15.96 -2.94 17.92
N LEU A 208 -15.13 -2.02 18.46
CA LEU A 208 -13.75 -2.30 18.77
C LEU A 208 -13.59 -3.34 19.88
N TYR A 209 -14.42 -3.25 20.93
CA TYR A 209 -14.41 -4.21 22.02
C TYR A 209 -14.84 -5.60 21.54
N GLU A 210 -15.93 -5.69 20.77
CA GLU A 210 -16.43 -6.95 20.19
C GLU A 210 -15.36 -7.57 19.28
N ASN A 211 -14.73 -6.79 18.41
CA ASN A 211 -13.64 -7.26 17.55
C ASN A 211 -12.42 -7.79 18.33
N ILE A 212 -12.07 -7.17 19.46
CA ILE A 212 -10.98 -7.66 20.32
C ILE A 212 -11.38 -8.99 20.96
N ILE A 213 -12.63 -9.16 21.38
CA ILE A 213 -13.13 -10.40 21.99
C ILE A 213 -13.18 -11.55 20.97
N GLU A 214 -13.66 -11.27 19.75
CA GLU A 214 -13.71 -12.26 18.66
C GLU A 214 -12.33 -12.77 18.26
N ASN A 215 -11.30 -11.92 18.36
CA ASN A 215 -9.91 -12.28 18.02
C ASN A 215 -9.03 -12.47 19.28
N LYS A 216 -9.60 -12.93 20.36
CA LYS A 216 -8.88 -13.07 21.66
C LYS A 216 -7.73 -14.05 21.59
N ASP A 217 -7.86 -15.10 20.83
CA ASP A 217 -6.85 -16.14 20.54
C ASP A 217 -5.62 -15.56 19.84
N LYS A 218 -5.79 -14.51 19.03
CA LYS A 218 -4.74 -13.84 18.29
C LYS A 218 -4.02 -12.72 19.06
N ILE A 219 -4.43 -12.43 20.30
CA ILE A 219 -3.82 -11.33 21.08
C ILE A 219 -2.39 -11.61 21.44
N PHE A 220 -2.09 -12.83 21.89
CA PHE A 220 -0.78 -13.20 22.38
C PHE A 220 -0.08 -14.18 21.46
N THR A 221 1.20 -13.92 21.22
CA THR A 221 2.04 -14.76 20.37
C THR A 221 3.38 -15.07 21.05
N SER A 222 3.91 -16.27 20.81
CA SER A 222 5.27 -16.67 21.14
C SER A 222 6.22 -16.56 19.95
N SER A 223 5.68 -16.41 18.73
CA SER A 223 6.45 -16.41 17.49
C SER A 223 6.36 -15.06 16.78
N ILE A 224 7.47 -14.59 16.21
CA ILE A 224 7.57 -13.27 15.57
C ILE A 224 8.23 -13.46 14.21
N PRO A 225 7.55 -13.08 13.10
CA PRO A 225 8.09 -13.25 11.78
C PRO A 225 9.20 -12.23 11.46
N ILE A 226 10.21 -12.72 10.76
CA ILE A 226 11.30 -11.93 10.19
C ILE A 226 11.29 -12.16 8.69
N TYR A 227 11.00 -11.13 7.92
CA TYR A 227 10.96 -11.26 6.47
C TYR A 227 12.36 -11.45 5.86
N SER A 228 12.40 -11.97 4.64
CA SER A 228 13.62 -12.38 3.94
C SER A 228 14.73 -11.33 4.00
N SER A 229 15.97 -11.79 4.17
CA SER A 229 17.18 -10.95 4.16
C SER A 229 17.41 -10.27 2.81
N VAL A 230 16.85 -10.80 1.73
CA VAL A 230 16.91 -10.20 0.40
C VAL A 230 16.27 -8.81 0.36
N LEU A 231 15.25 -8.58 1.17
CA LEU A 231 14.60 -7.28 1.33
C LEU A 231 15.31 -6.36 2.35
N ARG A 232 16.40 -6.83 2.95
CA ARG A 232 17.15 -6.16 4.03
C ARG A 232 18.64 -6.21 3.72
N GLN A 233 19.08 -5.52 2.68
CA GLN A 233 20.46 -5.53 2.26
C GLN A 233 21.41 -5.00 3.34
N VAL A 234 22.56 -5.64 3.47
CA VAL A 234 23.64 -5.24 4.36
C VAL A 234 24.89 -4.99 3.52
N PHE A 235 25.50 -3.85 3.71
CA PHE A 235 26.71 -3.47 3.01
C PHE A 235 27.92 -3.78 3.89
N LEU A 236 28.91 -4.46 3.33
CA LEU A 236 30.22 -4.65 3.96
C LEU A 236 31.00 -3.36 3.79
N THR A 237 31.47 -2.79 4.91
CA THR A 237 32.44 -1.69 4.94
C THR A 237 33.81 -2.24 5.30
N ASP A 238 34.89 -1.47 5.10
CA ASP A 238 36.27 -1.91 5.36
C ASP A 238 36.47 -2.38 6.82
N GLU A 239 35.72 -1.80 7.76
CA GLU A 239 35.86 -2.09 9.18
C GLU A 239 34.74 -2.97 9.74
N ASP A 240 33.47 -2.84 9.27
CA ASP A 240 32.31 -3.54 9.84
C ASP A 240 31.14 -3.63 8.85
N TYR A 241 30.01 -4.23 9.26
CA TYR A 241 28.78 -4.31 8.50
C TYR A 241 27.88 -3.09 8.73
N ALA A 242 27.46 -2.43 7.65
CA ALA A 242 26.45 -1.40 7.69
C ALA A 242 25.04 -2.02 7.65
N TYR A 243 24.44 -2.15 8.85
CA TYR A 243 23.08 -2.65 8.98
C TYR A 243 22.04 -1.61 8.65
N THR A 244 20.95 -2.03 8.01
CA THR A 244 19.77 -1.20 7.86
C THR A 244 19.13 -0.88 9.22
N ASN A 245 18.32 0.17 9.26
CA ASN A 245 17.64 0.54 10.51
C ASN A 245 16.71 -0.54 11.03
N ILE A 246 16.12 -1.35 10.15
CA ILE A 246 15.25 -2.47 10.54
C ILE A 246 16.08 -3.61 11.17
N ASP A 247 17.26 -3.92 10.64
CA ASP A 247 18.13 -4.95 11.19
C ASP A 247 18.62 -4.62 12.59
N LYS A 248 18.96 -3.34 12.84
CA LYS A 248 19.30 -2.88 14.19
C LYS A 248 18.15 -3.13 15.19
N LYS A 249 16.89 -2.95 14.73
CA LYS A 249 15.70 -3.21 15.54
C LYS A 249 15.49 -4.71 15.78
N TYR A 250 15.61 -5.54 14.74
CA TYR A 250 15.55 -7.01 14.88
C TYR A 250 16.64 -7.54 15.80
N ASN A 251 17.87 -7.10 15.65
CA ASN A 251 18.97 -7.51 16.52
C ASN A 251 18.75 -7.12 17.99
N SER A 252 18.17 -5.94 18.23
CA SER A 252 17.80 -5.50 19.56
C SER A 252 16.66 -6.33 20.18
N LEU A 253 15.72 -6.80 19.37
CA LEU A 253 14.64 -7.70 19.78
C LEU A 253 15.21 -9.09 20.11
N LEU A 254 16.06 -9.65 19.24
CA LEU A 254 16.73 -10.93 19.45
C LEU A 254 17.44 -11.01 20.79
N ALA A 255 18.16 -9.96 21.18
CA ALA A 255 18.87 -9.94 22.45
C ALA A 255 17.93 -10.13 23.66
N ASN A 256 16.73 -9.53 23.63
CA ASN A 256 15.74 -9.71 24.70
C ASN A 256 15.09 -11.10 24.66
N ILE A 257 14.81 -11.64 23.47
CA ILE A 257 14.25 -12.99 23.32
C ILE A 257 15.25 -14.05 23.80
N ASN A 258 16.52 -13.92 23.42
CA ASN A 258 17.56 -14.83 23.86
C ASN A 258 17.76 -14.79 25.40
N MET A 259 17.53 -13.64 26.05
CA MET A 259 17.51 -13.57 27.50
C MET A 259 16.34 -14.35 28.08
N LEU A 260 15.15 -14.25 27.52
CA LEU A 260 13.98 -15.02 27.98
C LEU A 260 14.16 -16.54 27.78
N ASN A 261 14.80 -16.94 26.68
CA ASN A 261 15.01 -18.36 26.36
C ASN A 261 16.15 -19.02 27.17
N ARG A 262 17.09 -18.21 27.69
CA ARG A 262 18.19 -18.72 28.57
C ARG A 262 17.73 -19.14 29.95
N GLU A 263 16.53 -18.82 30.37
CA GLU A 263 16.00 -19.15 31.70
C GLU A 263 15.98 -20.65 32.01
N LYS A 264 15.85 -21.52 31.00
CA LYS A 264 15.87 -22.97 31.20
C LYS A 264 17.15 -23.51 31.91
N THR A 265 18.25 -22.74 31.86
CA THR A 265 19.53 -23.15 32.39
C THR A 265 19.84 -22.57 33.77
N LEU A 266 19.05 -21.61 34.23
CA LEU A 266 19.24 -20.89 35.47
C LEU A 266 17.89 -20.74 36.20
N ASP A 267 17.58 -21.60 37.14
CA ASP A 267 16.35 -21.58 37.98
C ASP A 267 16.13 -20.28 38.78
N VAL A 268 16.59 -19.13 38.30
CA VAL A 268 16.79 -17.95 39.17
C VAL A 268 16.26 -16.62 38.64
N LEU A 269 15.53 -16.56 37.53
CA LEU A 269 15.00 -15.24 37.17
C LEU A 269 13.74 -14.90 37.99
N SER A 270 13.84 -13.79 38.74
CA SER A 270 12.68 -13.26 39.47
C SER A 270 11.54 -12.86 38.50
N ILE A 271 10.29 -12.99 38.95
CA ILE A 271 9.10 -12.53 38.19
C ILE A 271 9.27 -11.09 37.67
N LYS A 272 9.98 -10.25 38.43
CA LYS A 272 10.34 -8.88 38.04
C LYS A 272 11.22 -8.86 36.79
N ALA A 273 12.25 -9.69 36.73
CA ALA A 273 13.16 -9.77 35.59
C ALA A 273 12.44 -10.28 34.31
N ILE A 274 11.58 -11.29 34.47
CA ILE A 274 10.77 -11.85 33.38
C ILE A 274 9.85 -10.75 32.81
N ASN A 275 9.05 -10.11 33.65
CA ASN A 275 8.16 -9.03 33.22
C ASN A 275 8.92 -7.88 32.55
N LEU A 276 10.07 -7.49 33.08
CA LEU A 276 10.93 -6.45 32.51
C LEU A 276 11.42 -6.84 31.08
N ASN A 277 11.86 -8.09 30.91
CA ASN A 277 12.34 -8.56 29.60
C ASN A 277 11.19 -8.72 28.60
N LEU A 278 10.03 -9.21 29.01
CA LEU A 278 8.82 -9.28 28.19
C LEU A 278 8.39 -7.87 27.73
N PHE A 279 8.38 -6.91 28.65
CA PHE A 279 8.00 -5.55 28.31
C PHE A 279 9.02 -4.88 27.37
N LYS A 280 10.32 -5.12 27.56
CA LYS A 280 11.37 -4.67 26.63
C LYS A 280 11.20 -5.32 25.26
N ALA A 281 10.96 -6.64 25.19
CA ALA A 281 10.70 -7.34 23.95
C ALA A 281 9.44 -6.77 23.23
N GLN A 282 8.36 -6.53 23.97
CA GLN A 282 7.14 -5.89 23.44
C GLN A 282 7.43 -4.51 22.84
N LYS A 283 8.18 -3.67 23.52
CA LYS A 283 8.58 -2.35 23.00
C LYS A 283 9.38 -2.48 21.71
N LYS A 284 10.36 -3.39 21.68
CA LYS A 284 11.19 -3.63 20.49
C LYS A 284 10.38 -4.19 19.33
N LEU A 285 9.43 -5.07 19.60
CA LEU A 285 8.50 -5.55 18.58
C LEU A 285 7.65 -4.40 18.00
N MET A 286 7.13 -3.52 18.84
CA MET A 286 6.39 -2.36 18.39
C MET A 286 7.26 -1.35 17.59
N ASP A 287 8.56 -1.24 17.91
CA ASP A 287 9.51 -0.45 17.14
C ASP A 287 9.75 -1.05 15.73
N VAL A 288 9.82 -2.39 15.62
CA VAL A 288 9.92 -3.10 14.34
C VAL A 288 8.64 -2.89 13.51
N TYR A 289 7.49 -3.17 14.12
CA TYR A 289 6.20 -3.00 13.47
C TYR A 289 5.95 -1.56 13.01
N GLY A 290 6.24 -0.59 13.86
CA GLY A 290 6.09 0.83 13.52
C GLY A 290 6.99 1.25 12.37
N PHE A 291 8.19 0.68 12.26
CA PHE A 291 9.08 0.93 11.13
C PHE A 291 8.52 0.32 9.83
N ILE A 292 8.07 -0.94 9.85
CA ILE A 292 7.47 -1.60 8.69
C ILE A 292 6.19 -0.86 8.25
N PHE A 293 5.34 -0.50 9.21
CA PHE A 293 4.12 0.24 8.92
C PHE A 293 4.41 1.61 8.29
N LYS A 294 5.49 2.28 8.73
CA LYS A 294 5.95 3.53 8.14
C LYS A 294 6.44 3.37 6.69
N LEU A 295 7.11 2.24 6.38
CA LEU A 295 7.53 1.93 5.00
C LEU A 295 6.35 1.71 4.06
N ILE A 296 5.24 1.17 4.56
CA ILE A 296 4.04 0.88 3.77
C ILE A 296 3.14 2.11 3.64
N ASN A 297 2.98 2.83 4.74
CA ASN A 297 2.04 3.95 4.88
C ASN A 297 2.72 5.31 4.56
N GLN A 298 1.92 6.37 4.54
CA GLN A 298 2.31 7.76 4.25
C GLN A 298 2.58 8.06 2.77
N LYS A 299 2.96 9.31 2.48
CA LYS A 299 3.20 9.80 1.10
C LYS A 299 4.36 9.08 0.42
N GLU A 300 5.41 8.80 1.19
CA GLU A 300 6.65 8.13 0.76
C GLU A 300 6.60 6.61 0.97
N GLY A 301 5.43 6.07 1.35
CA GLY A 301 5.25 4.64 1.55
C GLY A 301 5.06 3.88 0.24
N LEU A 302 5.51 2.62 0.23
CA LEU A 302 5.50 1.72 -0.94
C LEU A 302 4.15 1.70 -1.67
N ILE A 303 3.03 1.73 -0.94
CA ILE A 303 1.70 1.71 -1.57
C ILE A 303 1.47 3.00 -2.37
N ARG A 304 1.72 4.17 -1.77
CA ARG A 304 1.46 5.44 -2.45
C ARG A 304 2.48 5.74 -3.54
N GLU A 305 3.76 5.53 -3.26
CA GLU A 305 4.84 5.88 -4.17
C GLU A 305 4.96 4.91 -5.34
N ASN A 306 4.89 3.59 -5.09
CA ASN A 306 5.21 2.58 -6.09
C ASN A 306 3.98 1.88 -6.67
N ILE A 307 2.87 1.77 -5.93
CA ILE A 307 1.64 1.13 -6.42
C ILE A 307 0.66 2.17 -6.95
N LEU A 308 0.28 3.15 -6.12
CA LEU A 308 -0.67 4.20 -6.52
C LEU A 308 -0.03 5.31 -7.36
N GLY A 309 1.26 5.58 -7.15
CA GLY A 309 2.05 6.55 -7.92
C GLY A 309 2.59 6.03 -9.26
N GLY A 310 2.21 4.83 -9.66
CA GLY A 310 2.61 4.24 -10.94
C GLY A 310 2.14 5.06 -12.14
N ARG A 311 2.95 5.09 -13.19
CA ARG A 311 2.56 5.71 -14.47
C ARG A 311 1.66 4.74 -15.24
N PHE A 312 0.52 5.23 -15.70
CA PHE A 312 -0.37 4.45 -16.55
C PHE A 312 0.01 4.63 -18.03
N ASN A 313 -0.01 3.55 -18.77
CA ASN A 313 0.04 3.62 -20.21
C ASN A 313 -1.23 4.30 -20.76
N PHE A 314 -1.13 4.90 -21.94
CA PHE A 314 -2.25 5.60 -22.58
C PHE A 314 -2.80 6.74 -21.71
N SER A 315 -1.91 7.44 -21.04
CA SER A 315 -2.20 8.64 -20.27
C SER A 315 -1.31 9.81 -20.70
N ALA A 316 -1.76 11.02 -20.41
CA ALA A 316 -1.02 12.24 -20.68
C ALA A 316 -1.30 13.27 -19.61
N ARG A 317 -0.49 14.33 -19.60
CA ARG A 317 -0.68 15.50 -18.75
C ARG A 317 -0.45 16.75 -19.58
N ASN A 318 -1.44 17.63 -19.64
CA ASN A 318 -1.40 18.83 -20.46
C ASN A 318 -1.78 20.07 -19.66
N VAL A 319 -1.16 21.20 -20.00
CA VAL A 319 -1.60 22.53 -19.55
C VAL A 319 -2.95 22.84 -20.21
N ILE A 320 -3.83 23.48 -19.47
CA ILE A 320 -5.19 23.83 -19.95
C ILE A 320 -5.28 25.26 -20.45
N VAL A 321 -6.09 25.44 -21.48
CA VAL A 321 -6.44 26.77 -22.02
C VAL A 321 -7.94 26.85 -22.31
N PRO A 322 -8.54 28.04 -22.21
CA PRO A 322 -9.97 28.20 -22.43
C PRO A 322 -10.36 28.06 -23.92
N ASP A 323 -11.55 27.49 -24.16
CA ASP A 323 -12.20 27.53 -25.45
C ASP A 323 -13.73 27.65 -25.27
N SER A 324 -14.24 28.85 -25.48
CA SER A 324 -15.67 29.18 -25.31
C SER A 324 -16.58 28.47 -26.28
N SER A 325 -16.06 27.91 -27.39
CA SER A 325 -16.82 27.15 -28.38
C SER A 325 -17.12 25.72 -27.92
N LEU A 326 -16.50 25.25 -26.87
CA LEU A 326 -16.66 23.89 -26.35
C LEU A 326 -17.80 23.82 -25.32
N ARG A 327 -18.63 22.77 -25.43
CA ARG A 327 -19.61 22.42 -24.39
C ARG A 327 -18.90 21.84 -23.18
N ALA A 328 -19.54 21.84 -22.02
CA ALA A 328 -18.98 21.38 -20.74
C ALA A 328 -18.25 20.00 -20.81
N HIS A 329 -18.78 19.07 -21.60
CA HIS A 329 -18.21 17.72 -21.74
C HIS A 329 -17.30 17.55 -22.95
N HIS A 330 -16.99 18.62 -23.72
CA HIS A 330 -16.10 18.57 -24.87
C HIS A 330 -14.71 19.09 -24.53
N ILE A 331 -13.69 18.44 -25.12
CA ILE A 331 -12.30 18.90 -25.05
C ILE A 331 -11.67 18.85 -26.44
N ARG A 332 -10.60 19.62 -26.63
CA ARG A 332 -9.73 19.55 -27.78
C ARG A 332 -8.33 19.17 -27.35
N LEU A 333 -7.78 18.09 -27.91
CA LEU A 333 -6.48 17.54 -27.53
C LEU A 333 -5.36 18.02 -28.46
N PRO A 334 -4.13 18.19 -27.93
CA PRO A 334 -2.94 18.36 -28.76
C PRO A 334 -2.68 17.14 -29.64
N TYR A 335 -1.95 17.36 -30.73
CA TYR A 335 -1.54 16.30 -31.66
C TYR A 335 -0.76 15.19 -30.93
N LEU A 336 0.30 15.54 -30.21
CA LEU A 336 1.15 14.56 -29.52
C LEU A 336 0.40 13.80 -28.42
N THR A 337 -0.51 14.44 -27.73
CA THR A 337 -1.33 13.79 -26.69
C THR A 337 -2.22 12.73 -27.30
N PHE A 338 -2.94 13.03 -28.39
CA PHE A 338 -3.79 12.04 -29.04
C PHE A 338 -2.97 10.89 -29.63
N LEU A 339 -1.79 11.19 -30.20
CA LEU A 339 -0.85 10.22 -30.76
C LEU A 339 -0.41 9.18 -29.72
N GLU A 340 -0.14 9.60 -28.48
CA GLU A 340 0.26 8.70 -27.39
C GLU A 340 -0.93 7.94 -26.80
N LEU A 341 -2.06 8.60 -26.57
CA LEU A 341 -3.25 7.99 -25.99
C LEU A 341 -3.82 6.87 -26.86
N TYR A 342 -3.75 7.00 -28.18
CA TYR A 342 -4.33 6.07 -29.16
C TYR A 342 -3.24 5.36 -29.98
N ARG A 343 -2.05 5.19 -29.44
CA ARG A 343 -0.92 4.53 -30.10
C ARG A 343 -1.27 3.17 -30.71
N PRO A 344 -1.91 2.21 -30.00
CA PRO A 344 -2.21 0.90 -30.57
C PRO A 344 -3.17 0.98 -31.76
N GLU A 345 -4.21 1.79 -31.66
CA GLU A 345 -5.20 1.96 -32.70
C GLU A 345 -4.59 2.63 -33.96
N ILE A 346 -3.71 3.60 -33.76
CA ILE A 346 -3.01 4.28 -34.85
C ILE A 346 -2.06 3.30 -35.54
N ILE A 347 -1.29 2.51 -34.79
CA ILE A 347 -0.36 1.51 -35.36
C ILE A 347 -1.13 0.45 -36.13
N ASN A 348 -2.23 -0.06 -35.60
CA ASN A 348 -3.08 -1.04 -36.30
C ASN A 348 -3.62 -0.50 -37.60
N LEU A 349 -4.13 0.74 -37.59
CA LEU A 349 -4.62 1.37 -38.85
C LEU A 349 -3.50 1.63 -39.84
N ILE A 350 -2.31 1.99 -39.42
CA ILE A 350 -1.13 2.10 -40.30
C ILE A 350 -0.84 0.76 -40.97
N MET A 351 -0.82 -0.32 -40.20
CA MET A 351 -0.61 -1.68 -40.72
C MET A 351 -1.69 -2.07 -41.72
N GLU A 352 -2.93 -1.77 -41.43
CA GLU A 352 -4.09 -2.13 -42.24
C GLU A 352 -4.14 -1.33 -43.55
N MET A 353 -3.89 -0.01 -43.47
CA MET A 353 -3.97 0.89 -44.63
C MET A 353 -2.76 0.77 -45.57
N ASP A 354 -1.58 0.52 -45.05
CA ASP A 354 -0.31 0.50 -45.81
C ASP A 354 0.18 -0.90 -46.12
N GLY A 355 -0.44 -1.94 -45.53
CA GLY A 355 0.04 -3.32 -45.67
C GLY A 355 1.44 -3.57 -45.08
N VAL A 356 1.87 -2.75 -44.12
CA VAL A 356 3.23 -2.81 -43.50
C VAL A 356 3.30 -3.67 -42.25
N THR A 357 4.51 -4.13 -41.92
CA THR A 357 4.74 -4.89 -40.72
C THR A 357 4.63 -4.02 -39.45
N LEU A 358 4.43 -4.66 -38.29
CA LEU A 358 4.37 -3.97 -36.99
C LEU A 358 5.61 -3.08 -36.74
N THR A 359 6.81 -3.57 -37.10
CA THR A 359 8.07 -2.82 -36.95
C THR A 359 8.07 -1.56 -37.79
N GLN A 360 7.62 -1.66 -39.06
CA GLN A 360 7.52 -0.52 -39.96
C GLN A 360 6.47 0.48 -39.49
N ALA A 361 5.30 0.02 -39.03
CA ALA A 361 4.24 0.87 -38.48
C ALA A 361 4.72 1.62 -37.21
N ASN A 362 5.44 0.95 -36.32
CA ASN A 362 6.07 1.59 -35.16
C ASN A 362 7.09 2.66 -35.57
N ASN A 363 7.88 2.43 -36.61
CA ASN A 363 8.83 3.43 -37.13
C ASN A 363 8.09 4.66 -37.71
N ILE A 364 6.96 4.45 -38.40
CA ILE A 364 6.13 5.57 -38.91
C ILE A 364 5.57 6.37 -37.75
N TRP A 365 5.03 5.68 -36.73
CA TRP A 365 4.55 6.31 -35.51
C TRP A 365 5.64 7.09 -34.77
N ALA A 366 6.85 6.50 -34.61
CA ALA A 366 7.99 7.15 -33.97
C ALA A 366 8.43 8.42 -34.71
N LYS A 367 8.43 8.39 -36.04
CA LYS A 367 8.71 9.58 -36.87
C LYS A 367 7.64 10.65 -36.70
N ALA A 368 6.34 10.26 -36.61
CA ALA A 368 5.23 11.17 -36.37
C ALA A 368 5.28 11.81 -34.98
N ARG A 369 5.93 11.17 -34.03
CA ARG A 369 6.20 11.72 -32.69
C ARG A 369 7.30 12.80 -32.70
N MET A 370 8.25 12.70 -33.62
CA MET A 370 9.38 13.66 -33.73
C MET A 370 9.06 14.85 -34.63
N LYS A 371 8.12 14.71 -35.54
CA LYS A 371 7.72 15.75 -36.50
C LYS A 371 6.26 15.53 -36.92
N PHE A 372 5.52 16.62 -37.14
CA PHE A 372 4.15 16.55 -37.63
C PHE A 372 4.04 15.69 -38.92
N SER A 373 3.16 14.72 -38.89
CA SER A 373 2.84 13.89 -40.07
C SER A 373 1.38 14.06 -40.44
N ARG A 374 1.15 14.61 -41.64
CA ARG A 374 -0.21 14.81 -42.17
C ARG A 374 -0.97 13.48 -42.29
N LYS A 375 -0.31 12.44 -42.78
CA LYS A 375 -0.89 11.10 -42.89
C LYS A 375 -1.37 10.55 -41.55
N VAL A 376 -0.54 10.62 -40.52
CA VAL A 376 -0.89 10.13 -39.18
C VAL A 376 -1.99 11.01 -38.56
N TYR A 377 -1.98 12.32 -38.83
CA TYR A 377 -3.05 13.22 -38.40
C TYR A 377 -4.40 12.87 -39.06
N GLU A 378 -4.41 12.48 -40.32
CA GLU A 378 -5.61 12.02 -41.03
C GLU A 378 -6.14 10.70 -40.42
N ILE A 379 -5.24 9.75 -40.06
CA ILE A 379 -5.59 8.51 -39.34
C ILE A 379 -6.20 8.83 -37.98
N MET A 380 -5.62 9.77 -37.23
CA MET A 380 -6.15 10.19 -35.91
C MET A 380 -7.57 10.79 -36.06
N ASN A 381 -7.80 11.61 -37.10
CA ASN A 381 -9.13 12.15 -37.38
C ASN A 381 -10.11 11.06 -37.86
N TYR A 382 -9.62 10.04 -38.55
CA TYR A 382 -10.41 8.88 -38.89
C TYR A 382 -10.88 8.13 -37.65
N ILE A 383 -9.97 7.87 -36.67
CA ILE A 383 -10.32 7.27 -35.37
C ILE A 383 -11.39 8.11 -34.67
N LEU A 384 -11.19 9.44 -34.63
CA LEU A 384 -12.10 10.35 -33.94
C LEU A 384 -13.52 10.31 -34.51
N LYS A 385 -13.64 10.21 -35.83
CA LYS A 385 -14.94 10.22 -36.56
C LYS A 385 -15.63 8.84 -36.51
N ASN A 386 -14.87 7.75 -36.63
CA ASN A 386 -15.42 6.41 -36.83
C ASN A 386 -15.54 5.58 -35.54
N THR A 387 -15.04 6.09 -34.39
CA THR A 387 -15.25 5.40 -33.12
C THR A 387 -16.71 5.44 -32.72
N LYS A 388 -17.36 4.26 -32.61
CA LYS A 388 -18.75 4.14 -32.16
C LYS A 388 -18.93 4.87 -30.81
N HIS A 389 -19.93 5.72 -30.71
CA HIS A 389 -20.21 6.59 -29.56
C HIS A 389 -19.15 7.68 -29.26
N GLY A 390 -18.15 7.87 -30.15
CA GLY A 390 -17.12 8.89 -30.05
C GLY A 390 -15.96 8.51 -29.12
N VAL A 391 -14.94 9.35 -29.14
CA VAL A 391 -13.69 9.16 -28.33
C VAL A 391 -13.87 9.86 -27.00
N TRP A 392 -13.84 9.08 -25.94
CA TRP A 392 -13.99 9.55 -24.55
C TRP A 392 -12.72 9.33 -23.76
N VAL A 393 -12.38 10.30 -22.92
CA VAL A 393 -11.24 10.28 -22.00
C VAL A 393 -11.68 10.68 -20.61
N LEU A 394 -10.99 10.15 -19.61
CA LEU A 394 -11.12 10.58 -18.23
C LEU A 394 -10.10 11.70 -17.99
N VAL A 395 -10.57 12.80 -17.43
CA VAL A 395 -9.74 13.96 -17.08
C VAL A 395 -9.77 14.16 -15.58
N ASN A 396 -8.62 14.34 -14.97
CA ASN A 396 -8.49 14.54 -13.54
C ASN A 396 -7.49 15.66 -13.20
N ARG A 397 -7.80 16.46 -12.18
CA ARG A 397 -6.86 17.41 -11.56
C ARG A 397 -6.41 16.89 -10.21
N ASN A 398 -5.10 16.93 -9.99
CA ASN A 398 -4.54 16.69 -8.66
C ASN A 398 -4.36 18.02 -7.88
N PRO A 399 -4.75 18.06 -6.58
CA PRO A 399 -5.36 16.97 -5.80
C PRO A 399 -6.84 16.76 -6.16
N THR A 400 -7.30 15.50 -6.15
CA THR A 400 -8.70 15.15 -6.33
C THR A 400 -9.45 15.44 -5.03
N ILE A 401 -10.17 16.56 -4.97
CA ILE A 401 -10.80 17.06 -3.73
C ILE A 401 -12.27 16.66 -3.65
N ASN A 402 -12.96 16.64 -4.79
CA ASN A 402 -14.39 16.38 -4.87
C ASN A 402 -14.75 15.56 -6.12
N TYR A 403 -16.03 15.24 -6.29
CA TYR A 403 -16.53 14.49 -7.45
C TYR A 403 -16.27 15.21 -8.78
N GLY A 404 -16.31 16.54 -8.81
CA GLY A 404 -16.04 17.34 -9.99
C GLY A 404 -14.57 17.35 -10.43
N SER A 405 -13.66 16.90 -9.56
CA SER A 405 -12.23 16.81 -9.88
C SER A 405 -11.88 15.68 -10.86
N ILE A 406 -12.84 14.78 -11.12
CA ILE A 406 -12.74 13.74 -12.16
C ILE A 406 -13.92 13.91 -13.09
N VAL A 407 -13.64 14.12 -14.37
CA VAL A 407 -14.67 14.28 -15.39
C VAL A 407 -14.41 13.40 -16.62
N CYS A 408 -15.47 12.88 -17.19
CA CYS A 408 -15.42 12.12 -18.44
C CYS A 408 -15.79 13.03 -19.61
N CYS A 409 -14.81 13.33 -20.47
CA CYS A 409 -14.96 14.27 -21.56
C CYS A 409 -14.88 13.58 -22.93
N LYS A 410 -15.65 14.10 -23.90
CA LYS A 410 -15.61 13.69 -25.29
C LYS A 410 -14.59 14.53 -26.05
N VAL A 411 -13.69 13.88 -26.79
CA VAL A 411 -12.75 14.58 -27.66
C VAL A 411 -13.52 15.10 -28.89
N LYS A 412 -13.60 16.41 -29.05
CA LYS A 412 -14.29 17.07 -30.15
C LYS A 412 -13.42 17.20 -31.39
N SER A 413 -12.15 17.55 -31.20
CA SER A 413 -11.18 17.74 -32.28
C SER A 413 -9.75 17.61 -31.78
N ILE A 414 -8.80 17.44 -32.67
CA ILE A 414 -7.37 17.37 -32.44
C ILE A 414 -6.74 18.63 -33.04
N LYS A 415 -5.84 19.27 -32.29
CA LYS A 415 -5.07 20.41 -32.78
C LYS A 415 -4.12 19.99 -33.89
N SER A 416 -4.03 20.73 -34.96
CA SER A 416 -3.10 20.48 -36.07
C SER A 416 -1.71 21.10 -35.84
N ASN A 417 -1.62 22.08 -34.94
CA ASN A 417 -0.33 22.65 -34.57
C ASN A 417 0.46 21.67 -33.72
N TYR A 418 1.60 21.22 -34.22
CA TYR A 418 2.48 20.25 -33.53
C TYR A 418 3.08 20.82 -32.27
N ASP A 419 3.44 22.10 -32.24
CA ASP A 419 4.11 22.76 -31.13
C ASP A 419 3.14 23.20 -30.03
N ASP A 420 1.83 23.17 -30.28
CA ASP A 420 0.83 23.47 -29.26
C ASP A 420 0.49 22.24 -28.42
N LEU A 421 1.09 22.16 -27.24
CA LEU A 421 0.91 21.07 -26.28
C LEU A 421 -0.22 21.32 -25.28
N THR A 422 -1.00 22.40 -25.44
CA THR A 422 -2.07 22.75 -24.51
C THR A 422 -3.40 22.09 -24.88
N MET A 423 -4.16 21.66 -23.88
CA MET A 423 -5.50 21.10 -24.02
C MET A 423 -6.54 22.21 -23.88
N CYS A 424 -7.51 22.28 -24.80
CA CYS A 424 -8.65 23.21 -24.66
C CYS A 424 -9.82 22.53 -23.95
N LEU A 425 -10.43 23.26 -23.04
CA LEU A 425 -11.66 22.85 -22.35
C LEU A 425 -12.61 24.03 -22.12
N SER A 426 -13.85 23.70 -21.77
CA SER A 426 -14.86 24.68 -21.42
C SER A 426 -14.64 25.28 -20.04
N CYS A 427 -14.81 26.59 -19.89
CA CYS A 427 -14.78 27.25 -18.60
C CYS A 427 -15.83 26.71 -17.60
N GLN A 428 -16.88 26.07 -18.10
CA GLN A 428 -17.98 25.56 -17.27
C GLN A 428 -17.57 24.43 -16.31
N ILE A 429 -16.46 23.72 -16.57
CA ILE A 429 -16.01 22.60 -15.71
C ILE A 429 -14.87 22.98 -14.77
N LEU A 430 -14.36 24.20 -14.82
CA LEU A 430 -13.22 24.64 -14.02
C LEU A 430 -13.48 24.57 -12.52
N GLU A 431 -14.64 25.05 -12.09
CA GLU A 431 -15.00 25.06 -10.66
C GLU A 431 -15.03 23.64 -10.09
N GLY A 432 -15.64 22.69 -10.78
CA GLY A 432 -15.65 21.28 -10.38
C GLY A 432 -14.25 20.67 -10.30
N LEU A 433 -13.37 21.03 -11.23
CA LEU A 433 -11.96 20.63 -11.24
C LEU A 433 -11.12 21.40 -10.22
N ASN A 434 -11.66 22.48 -9.64
CA ASN A 434 -10.90 23.45 -8.85
C ASN A 434 -9.64 23.91 -9.59
N ALA A 435 -9.80 24.25 -10.89
CA ALA A 435 -8.72 24.60 -11.82
C ALA A 435 -8.90 26.03 -12.32
N ASP A 436 -7.78 26.66 -12.72
CA ASP A 436 -7.75 27.91 -13.43
C ASP A 436 -6.76 27.88 -14.61
N PHE A 437 -6.74 28.95 -15.41
CA PHE A 437 -5.91 29.03 -16.62
C PHE A 437 -4.56 29.76 -16.39
N ASP A 438 -4.02 29.62 -15.19
CA ASP A 438 -2.73 30.22 -14.80
C ASP A 438 -1.52 29.30 -15.07
N GLY A 439 -1.72 28.19 -15.74
CA GLY A 439 -0.72 27.17 -16.00
C GLY A 439 -1.07 25.80 -15.39
N ASP A 440 -2.26 25.66 -14.84
CA ASP A 440 -2.78 24.39 -14.32
C ASP A 440 -2.70 23.28 -15.36
N THR A 441 -2.41 22.08 -14.86
CA THR A 441 -2.30 20.88 -15.68
C THR A 441 -3.31 19.83 -15.27
N LEU A 442 -3.92 19.18 -16.25
CA LEU A 442 -4.83 18.06 -16.05
C LEU A 442 -4.22 16.75 -16.54
N ASN A 443 -4.48 15.68 -15.82
CA ASN A 443 -4.17 14.32 -16.24
C ASN A 443 -5.28 13.78 -17.13
N ILE A 444 -4.91 13.05 -18.17
CA ILE A 444 -5.84 12.51 -19.16
C ILE A 444 -5.56 11.02 -19.30
N VAL A 445 -6.61 10.21 -19.27
CA VAL A 445 -6.52 8.76 -19.48
C VAL A 445 -7.51 8.35 -20.55
N SER A 446 -7.05 7.57 -21.55
CA SER A 446 -7.94 7.05 -22.59
C SER A 446 -8.77 5.89 -22.05
N LEU A 447 -10.06 5.91 -22.32
CA LEU A 447 -10.97 4.82 -21.98
C LEU A 447 -10.98 3.80 -23.12
N LYS A 448 -10.34 2.64 -22.94
CA LYS A 448 -10.22 1.61 -23.99
C LYS A 448 -11.43 0.66 -24.02
N SER A 449 -11.86 0.15 -22.87
CA SER A 449 -13.00 -0.76 -22.79
C SER A 449 -14.33 -0.04 -23.01
N ASN A 450 -15.23 -0.65 -23.79
CA ASN A 450 -16.58 -0.12 -23.99
C ASN A 450 -17.42 -0.14 -22.72
N GLU A 451 -17.20 -1.10 -21.86
CA GLU A 451 -17.85 -1.20 -20.55
C GLU A 451 -17.43 -0.04 -19.65
N PHE A 452 -16.11 0.24 -19.55
CA PHE A 452 -15.62 1.41 -18.82
C PHE A 452 -16.12 2.72 -19.41
N LYS A 453 -16.15 2.85 -20.75
CA LYS A 453 -16.73 4.05 -21.41
C LYS A 453 -18.17 4.28 -20.96
N LYS A 454 -19.00 3.24 -20.99
CA LYS A 454 -20.40 3.33 -20.58
C LYS A 454 -20.53 3.75 -19.12
N LYS A 455 -19.80 3.08 -18.23
CA LYS A 455 -19.83 3.31 -16.77
C LYS A 455 -19.31 4.71 -16.39
N PHE A 456 -18.13 5.09 -16.90
CA PHE A 456 -17.54 6.40 -16.60
C PHE A 456 -18.30 7.57 -17.23
N LYS A 457 -18.87 7.39 -18.42
CA LYS A 457 -19.75 8.39 -19.04
C LYS A 457 -20.99 8.66 -18.19
N GLN A 458 -21.58 7.65 -17.56
CA GLN A 458 -22.73 7.81 -16.68
C GLN A 458 -22.35 8.53 -15.37
N ILE A 459 -21.23 8.15 -14.75
CA ILE A 459 -20.85 8.62 -13.42
C ILE A 459 -20.19 10.00 -13.47
N PHE A 460 -19.26 10.23 -14.41
CA PHE A 460 -18.38 11.41 -14.45
C PHE A 460 -18.65 12.37 -15.61
N ASN A 461 -19.76 12.25 -16.31
CA ASN A 461 -20.11 13.22 -17.32
C ASN A 461 -20.42 14.58 -16.65
N PRO A 462 -19.78 15.69 -17.04
CA PRO A 462 -20.05 17.01 -16.47
C PRO A 462 -21.53 17.39 -16.47
N ARG A 463 -22.28 16.96 -17.46
CA ARG A 463 -23.75 17.19 -17.51
C ARG A 463 -24.49 16.59 -16.32
N ASN A 464 -23.99 15.46 -15.78
CA ASN A 464 -24.62 14.74 -14.69
C ASN A 464 -24.06 15.16 -13.32
N THR A 465 -22.79 15.60 -13.26
CA THR A 465 -22.08 15.93 -12.03
C THR A 465 -22.10 17.42 -11.69
N MET A 466 -22.33 18.29 -12.69
CA MET A 466 -22.23 19.73 -12.56
C MET A 466 -23.30 20.34 -11.64
N PHE A 467 -24.43 19.70 -11.51
CA PHE A 467 -25.60 20.26 -10.80
C PHE A 467 -25.93 19.58 -9.46
N VAL A 468 -25.28 18.49 -9.11
CA VAL A 468 -25.58 17.77 -7.86
C VAL A 468 -24.31 17.31 -7.17
N SER A 469 -23.99 17.93 -6.05
CA SER A 469 -23.09 17.34 -5.07
C SER A 469 -23.88 16.43 -4.14
N LYS A 470 -23.65 15.13 -4.17
CA LYS A 470 -24.31 14.16 -3.28
C LYS A 470 -24.03 14.42 -1.80
N ASN A 471 -22.89 15.03 -1.46
CA ASN A 471 -22.47 15.23 -0.08
C ASN A 471 -22.97 16.54 0.53
N THR A 472 -23.20 17.57 -0.28
CA THR A 472 -23.53 18.92 0.23
C THR A 472 -24.85 19.47 -0.30
N GLY A 473 -25.45 18.83 -1.32
CA GLY A 473 -26.65 19.34 -1.98
C GLY A 473 -26.40 20.62 -2.80
N TYR A 474 -25.17 21.09 -2.92
CA TYR A 474 -24.81 22.28 -3.67
C TYR A 474 -24.59 22.00 -5.16
N CYS A 475 -25.00 22.94 -6.00
CA CYS A 475 -24.70 22.95 -7.42
C CYS A 475 -23.20 23.24 -7.63
N GLN A 476 -22.48 22.35 -8.32
CA GLN A 476 -21.04 22.55 -8.63
C GLN A 476 -20.82 23.53 -9.79
N GLY A 477 -21.86 24.01 -10.43
CA GLY A 477 -21.82 24.96 -11.54
C GLY A 477 -22.42 26.32 -11.18
N MET A 478 -22.14 26.82 -9.98
CA MET A 478 -22.56 28.19 -9.61
C MET A 478 -21.94 29.20 -10.54
N LEU A 479 -22.74 30.10 -11.04
CA LEU A 479 -22.25 31.27 -11.75
C LEU A 479 -21.33 32.10 -10.82
N ILE A 480 -20.13 32.34 -11.25
CA ILE A 480 -19.20 33.22 -10.55
C ILE A 480 -19.83 34.62 -10.50
N LYS A 481 -19.49 35.40 -9.47
CA LYS A 481 -20.06 36.73 -9.19
C LYS A 481 -20.17 37.62 -10.44
N ASP A 482 -19.15 37.64 -11.28
CA ASP A 482 -19.11 38.41 -12.53
C ASP A 482 -20.03 37.84 -13.62
N GLN A 483 -20.17 36.52 -13.68
CA GLN A 483 -21.13 35.86 -14.58
C GLN A 483 -22.57 36.14 -14.15
N MET A 484 -22.85 36.19 -12.85
CA MET A 484 -24.15 36.62 -12.32
C MET A 484 -24.46 38.07 -12.68
N ILE A 485 -23.50 38.97 -12.51
CA ILE A 485 -23.61 40.38 -12.86
C ILE A 485 -23.87 40.50 -14.37
N GLY A 486 -23.12 39.78 -15.21
CA GLY A 486 -23.30 39.72 -16.63
C GLY A 486 -24.68 39.23 -17.04
N LEU A 487 -25.19 38.17 -16.40
CA LEU A 487 -26.55 37.66 -16.69
C LEU A 487 -27.63 38.64 -16.25
N VAL A 488 -27.50 39.27 -15.09
CA VAL A 488 -28.46 40.31 -14.63
C VAL A 488 -28.48 41.49 -15.58
N ASN A 489 -27.33 41.94 -16.06
CA ASN A 489 -27.24 43.04 -17.01
C ASN A 489 -27.85 42.65 -18.36
N PHE A 490 -27.62 41.41 -18.82
CA PHE A 490 -28.23 40.89 -20.07
C PHE A 490 -29.77 40.78 -19.97
N CYS A 491 -30.31 40.40 -18.80
CA CYS A 491 -31.76 40.31 -18.61
C CYS A 491 -32.43 41.70 -18.36
N ARG A 492 -31.67 42.77 -18.22
CA ARG A 492 -32.16 44.16 -18.06
C ARG A 492 -32.21 44.92 -19.36
N CYS A 493 -31.60 44.37 -20.43
CA CYS A 493 -31.72 44.87 -21.77
C CYS A 493 -32.89 44.23 -22.52
#